data_e44a7fa00bf2b39dc348ce279251657b
#
_entry.id   e44a7fa00bf2b39dc348ce279251657b
#
_cell.length_a   1.000
_cell.length_b   1.000
_cell.length_c   1.000
_cell.angle_alpha   90.00
_cell.angle_beta   90.00
_cell.angle_gamma   90.00
#
_symmetry.space_group_name_H-M   'P 1'
#
loop_
_entity.id
_entity.type
_entity.pdbx_description
1 polymer ?
#
loop_
_entity_poly.entity_id
_entity_poly.type
_entity_poly.pdbx_seq_one_letter_code
_entity_poly.pdbx_strand_id
1 'polypeptide(L)'
;MLDIKEIIAQLSEEEAKEFGKVLIESKAEKTATLFKLLQEDGHSDKKILEILSINSTAYYTLRSRLYDKLQDFMVQKIDGPRMDILEKVNNIDYIIFNYPTTQAFTILQKFETELKKYDHPEYLLKVYNGLMRLSKGSEQYFHYSQLYNSNLTFLIDYEKAQQLLGDFIRDMGAHLLSRNPDFIDRLHLIAEQVNELSQQYPDSARIYILYAIVSSHYQLYLGEEEQEVELEFIEDIVQKATNILKSKKKDHFFGSLLLLFNYLNYRYYRKYGIRKKEEEYHSKVAAELLKFLNGYGFYAIPTRFLNGMLGRALQRGEMGALELQNQKLLRQYDIGPDDLVNYFNFKMHLALSSFYRDRFDETHDHLNELRNNVSLKNYPHADMELRLFLAINYSITGELEMSNSLLKSINRKLKSIDYSEYENLKILRKIIQSSLRTPSRERIRKALQLADEYKRLNTGPYRLLDGLDLNEELIKKMIRF
;
A
#
# COMPACT_ATOMS: atom_id res chain seq x y z
N MET A 1 -14.35 -12.62 -4.69
CA MET A 1 -15.47 -11.69 -4.41
C MET A 1 -15.55 -11.59 -2.89
N LEU A 2 -15.26 -10.40 -2.33
CA LEU A 2 -15.30 -10.15 -0.88
C LEU A 2 -16.63 -10.65 -0.29
N ASP A 3 -16.55 -11.34 0.84
CA ASP A 3 -17.76 -11.76 1.54
C ASP A 3 -18.51 -10.52 2.06
N ILE A 4 -19.83 -10.47 1.90
CA ILE A 4 -20.65 -9.35 2.38
C ILE A 4 -20.42 -9.09 3.88
N LYS A 5 -20.07 -10.11 4.66
CA LYS A 5 -19.68 -9.99 6.07
C LYS A 5 -18.44 -9.11 6.24
N GLU A 6 -17.48 -9.26 5.34
CA GLU A 6 -16.22 -8.49 5.35
C GLU A 6 -16.47 -7.03 5.03
N ILE A 7 -17.37 -6.74 4.08
CA ILE A 7 -17.75 -5.37 3.74
C ILE A 7 -18.51 -4.72 4.90
N ILE A 8 -19.43 -5.44 5.53
CA ILE A 8 -20.16 -4.96 6.70
C ILE A 8 -19.22 -4.66 7.88
N ALA A 9 -18.20 -5.49 8.08
CA ALA A 9 -17.20 -5.29 9.13
C ALA A 9 -16.28 -4.09 8.89
N GLN A 10 -16.22 -3.55 7.66
CA GLN A 10 -15.46 -2.33 7.32
C GLN A 10 -16.23 -1.05 7.61
N LEU A 11 -17.55 -1.12 7.82
CA LEU A 11 -18.35 0.05 8.18
C LEU A 11 -18.00 0.54 9.60
N SER A 12 -17.87 1.85 9.77
CA SER A 12 -17.83 2.46 11.09
C SER A 12 -19.15 2.26 11.84
N GLU A 13 -19.14 2.40 13.16
CA GLU A 13 -20.38 2.27 13.97
C GLU A 13 -21.47 3.28 13.54
N GLU A 14 -21.06 4.48 13.12
CA GLU A 14 -21.99 5.50 12.61
C GLU A 14 -22.59 5.09 11.28
N GLU A 15 -21.77 4.61 10.34
CA GLU A 15 -22.19 4.13 9.02
C GLU A 15 -23.13 2.92 9.14
N ALA A 16 -22.82 2.01 10.00
CA ALA A 16 -23.65 0.84 10.22
C ALA A 16 -25.04 1.20 10.81
N LYS A 17 -25.09 2.17 11.73
CA LYS A 17 -26.37 2.70 12.28
C LYS A 17 -27.19 3.42 11.21
N GLU A 18 -26.53 4.20 10.37
CA GLU A 18 -27.17 4.98 9.30
C GLU A 18 -27.73 4.08 8.20
N PHE A 19 -26.91 3.11 7.76
CA PHE A 19 -27.38 2.09 6.80
C PHE A 19 -28.55 1.25 7.33
N GLY A 20 -28.51 0.88 8.61
CA GLY A 20 -29.63 0.23 9.27
C GLY A 20 -30.94 1.04 9.19
N LYS A 21 -30.87 2.38 9.35
CA LYS A 21 -32.04 3.27 9.18
C LYS A 21 -32.55 3.28 7.74
N VAL A 22 -31.63 3.40 6.75
CA VAL A 22 -31.98 3.36 5.32
C VAL A 22 -32.68 2.07 4.94
N LEU A 23 -32.25 0.92 5.48
CA LEU A 23 -32.90 -0.38 5.25
C LEU A 23 -34.33 -0.42 5.83
N ILE A 24 -34.55 0.15 7.01
CA ILE A 24 -35.87 0.23 7.64
C ILE A 24 -36.81 1.16 6.85
N GLU A 25 -36.36 2.33 6.50
CA GLU A 25 -37.11 3.33 5.70
C GLU A 25 -37.51 2.79 4.32
N SER A 26 -36.64 1.97 3.71
CA SER A 26 -36.94 1.30 2.43
C SER A 26 -37.90 0.11 2.56
N LYS A 27 -38.52 -0.13 3.73
CA LYS A 27 -39.42 -1.25 4.03
C LYS A 27 -38.84 -2.63 3.71
N ALA A 28 -37.52 -2.77 3.80
CA ALA A 28 -36.78 -4.01 3.48
C ALA A 28 -36.51 -4.83 4.76
N GLU A 29 -37.57 -5.17 5.53
CA GLU A 29 -37.45 -5.78 6.87
C GLU A 29 -36.55 -7.02 6.91
N LYS A 30 -36.71 -7.96 5.97
CA LYS A 30 -35.84 -9.15 5.90
C LYS A 30 -34.39 -8.83 5.62
N THR A 31 -34.13 -7.81 4.79
CA THR A 31 -32.76 -7.35 4.48
C THR A 31 -32.14 -6.67 5.71
N ALA A 32 -32.92 -5.88 6.44
CA ALA A 32 -32.48 -5.24 7.68
C ALA A 32 -32.17 -6.26 8.78
N THR A 33 -32.99 -7.30 8.88
CA THR A 33 -32.75 -8.42 9.82
C THR A 33 -31.48 -9.19 9.43
N LEU A 34 -31.31 -9.51 8.13
CA LEU A 34 -30.09 -10.15 7.64
C LEU A 34 -28.83 -9.30 7.94
N PHE A 35 -28.90 -7.99 7.72
CA PHE A 35 -27.79 -7.07 8.03
C PHE A 35 -27.38 -7.15 9.50
N LYS A 36 -28.36 -7.10 10.45
CA LYS A 36 -28.08 -7.22 11.88
C LYS A 36 -27.45 -8.57 12.24
N LEU A 37 -27.97 -9.66 11.69
CA LEU A 37 -27.43 -11.00 11.95
C LEU A 37 -26.00 -11.19 11.38
N LEU A 38 -25.65 -10.48 10.32
CA LEU A 38 -24.29 -10.49 9.74
C LEU A 38 -23.33 -9.58 10.50
N GLN A 39 -23.82 -8.56 11.22
CA GLN A 39 -23.00 -7.73 12.12
C GLN A 39 -22.65 -8.44 13.43
N GLU A 40 -23.53 -9.33 13.91
CA GLU A 40 -23.32 -10.12 15.12
C GLU A 40 -22.41 -11.30 14.80
N ASP A 41 -21.20 -11.32 15.38
CA ASP A 41 -20.28 -12.46 15.23
C ASP A 41 -20.88 -13.74 15.82
N GLY A 42 -20.80 -14.85 15.06
CA GLY A 42 -21.12 -16.19 15.54
C GLY A 42 -22.36 -16.84 14.92
N HIS A 43 -23.06 -16.20 14.01
CA HIS A 43 -24.15 -16.82 13.27
C HIS A 43 -23.67 -17.57 12.03
N SER A 44 -23.80 -18.92 12.04
CA SER A 44 -23.59 -19.73 10.82
C SER A 44 -24.73 -19.51 9.83
N ASP A 45 -24.45 -19.71 8.52
CA ASP A 45 -25.47 -19.55 7.48
C ASP A 45 -26.72 -20.43 7.75
N LYS A 46 -26.55 -21.64 8.31
CA LYS A 46 -27.66 -22.51 8.71
C LYS A 46 -28.55 -21.85 9.76
N LYS A 47 -27.98 -21.22 10.79
CA LYS A 47 -28.71 -20.53 11.83
C LYS A 47 -29.44 -19.28 11.31
N ILE A 48 -28.83 -18.56 10.35
CA ILE A 48 -29.48 -17.44 9.68
C ILE A 48 -30.70 -17.87 8.86
N LEU A 49 -30.62 -18.99 8.14
CA LEU A 49 -31.71 -19.57 7.38
C LEU A 49 -32.90 -19.92 8.30
N GLU A 50 -32.64 -20.49 9.47
CA GLU A 50 -33.65 -20.83 10.48
C GLU A 50 -34.34 -19.56 11.04
N ILE A 51 -33.56 -18.55 11.44
CA ILE A 51 -34.07 -17.29 12.01
C ILE A 51 -34.96 -16.55 11.00
N LEU A 52 -34.52 -16.47 9.74
CA LEU A 52 -35.26 -15.77 8.69
C LEU A 52 -36.40 -16.61 8.11
N SER A 53 -36.50 -17.88 8.46
CA SER A 53 -37.47 -18.86 7.91
C SER A 53 -37.50 -18.87 6.38
N ILE A 54 -36.28 -18.95 5.76
CA ILE A 54 -36.12 -18.95 4.30
C ILE A 54 -35.26 -20.13 3.84
N ASN A 55 -35.43 -20.52 2.59
CA ASN A 55 -34.58 -21.54 1.96
C ASN A 55 -33.25 -20.94 1.45
N SER A 56 -32.31 -21.80 1.08
CA SER A 56 -30.97 -21.41 0.59
C SER A 56 -31.03 -20.45 -0.63
N THR A 57 -31.92 -20.71 -1.58
CA THR A 57 -32.06 -19.85 -2.78
C THR A 57 -32.52 -18.44 -2.41
N ALA A 58 -33.53 -18.34 -1.53
CA ALA A 58 -34.01 -17.04 -1.02
C ALA A 58 -32.94 -16.29 -0.21
N TYR A 59 -32.11 -17.03 0.52
CA TYR A 59 -30.97 -16.47 1.27
C TYR A 59 -29.96 -15.81 0.34
N TYR A 60 -29.52 -16.51 -0.72
CA TYR A 60 -28.58 -15.92 -1.68
C TYR A 60 -29.17 -14.72 -2.41
N THR A 61 -30.45 -14.75 -2.74
CA THR A 61 -31.14 -13.59 -3.35
C THR A 61 -31.20 -12.42 -2.38
N LEU A 62 -31.49 -12.68 -1.09
CA LEU A 62 -31.53 -11.64 -0.07
C LEU A 62 -30.16 -11.04 0.21
N ARG A 63 -29.12 -11.88 0.19
CA ARG A 63 -27.72 -11.50 0.34
C ARG A 63 -27.26 -10.61 -0.83
N SER A 64 -27.61 -10.95 -2.08
CA SER A 64 -27.33 -10.11 -3.25
C SER A 64 -28.01 -8.75 -3.13
N ARG A 65 -29.29 -8.71 -2.77
CA ARG A 65 -30.02 -7.44 -2.55
C ARG A 65 -29.43 -6.58 -1.43
N LEU A 66 -28.94 -7.21 -0.37
CA LEU A 66 -28.25 -6.49 0.70
C LEU A 66 -26.93 -5.90 0.20
N TYR A 67 -26.19 -6.66 -0.60
CA TYR A 67 -24.95 -6.21 -1.22
C TYR A 67 -25.19 -4.99 -2.13
N ASP A 68 -26.18 -5.06 -3.03
CA ASP A 68 -26.53 -3.97 -3.93
C ASP A 68 -26.92 -2.70 -3.14
N LYS A 69 -27.77 -2.85 -2.12
CA LYS A 69 -28.18 -1.71 -1.26
C LYS A 69 -27.00 -1.14 -0.46
N LEU A 70 -26.07 -1.97 -0.03
CA LEU A 70 -24.87 -1.51 0.65
C LEU A 70 -23.96 -0.73 -0.28
N GLN A 71 -23.80 -1.18 -1.51
CA GLN A 71 -23.06 -0.43 -2.53
C GLN A 71 -23.72 0.91 -2.83
N ASP A 72 -25.05 0.95 -3.06
CA ASP A 72 -25.80 2.17 -3.27
C ASP A 72 -25.62 3.16 -2.10
N PHE A 73 -25.68 2.68 -0.88
CA PHE A 73 -25.45 3.49 0.31
C PHE A 73 -24.03 4.05 0.36
N MET A 74 -23.03 3.22 0.06
CA MET A 74 -21.64 3.67 0.03
C MET A 74 -21.41 4.73 -1.07
N VAL A 75 -22.04 4.57 -2.23
CA VAL A 75 -22.01 5.57 -3.32
C VAL A 75 -22.69 6.87 -2.90
N GLN A 76 -23.87 6.81 -2.26
CA GLN A 76 -24.58 8.01 -1.77
C GLN A 76 -23.80 8.79 -0.71
N LYS A 77 -22.95 8.11 0.07
CA LYS A 77 -22.08 8.78 1.05
C LYS A 77 -20.89 9.54 0.45
N ILE A 78 -20.59 9.32 -0.82
CA ILE A 78 -19.59 10.10 -1.54
C ILE A 78 -20.05 11.54 -1.73
N ASP A 79 -21.33 11.84 -1.51
CA ASP A 79 -21.92 13.17 -1.60
C ASP A 79 -21.40 14.11 -0.50
N GLY A 80 -20.38 14.91 -0.86
CA GLY A 80 -19.87 15.99 -0.02
C GLY A 80 -20.42 17.36 -0.48
N PRO A 81 -20.27 18.43 0.32
CA PRO A 81 -20.76 19.77 0.01
C PRO A 81 -20.22 20.40 -1.31
N ARG A 82 -19.39 19.68 -2.03
CA ARG A 82 -18.82 20.05 -3.34
C ARG A 82 -19.55 19.44 -4.53
N MET A 83 -20.32 18.39 -4.34
CA MET A 83 -21.04 17.73 -5.43
C MET A 83 -21.96 18.71 -6.15
N ASP A 84 -22.56 19.65 -5.41
CA ASP A 84 -23.45 20.68 -5.92
C ASP A 84 -22.83 21.53 -7.04
N ILE A 85 -21.54 21.92 -6.91
CA ILE A 85 -20.86 22.68 -7.96
C ILE A 85 -20.42 21.79 -9.13
N LEU A 86 -19.99 20.56 -8.85
CA LEU A 86 -19.53 19.62 -9.87
C LEU A 86 -20.71 19.18 -10.76
N GLU A 87 -21.88 18.91 -10.17
CA GLU A 87 -23.11 18.64 -10.91
C GLU A 87 -23.53 19.83 -11.79
N LYS A 88 -23.48 21.04 -11.25
CA LYS A 88 -23.80 22.26 -11.99
C LYS A 88 -22.85 22.49 -13.16
N VAL A 89 -21.57 22.22 -12.99
CA VAL A 89 -20.54 22.31 -14.05
C VAL A 89 -20.75 21.25 -15.12
N ASN A 90 -21.22 20.05 -14.77
CA ASN A 90 -21.60 19.05 -15.77
C ASN A 90 -22.78 19.50 -16.65
N ASN A 91 -23.62 20.43 -16.18
CA ASN A 91 -24.75 20.97 -16.89
C ASN A 91 -24.47 22.32 -17.60
N ILE A 92 -23.21 22.66 -17.89
CA ILE A 92 -22.82 23.91 -18.55
C ILE A 92 -23.53 24.09 -19.90
N ASP A 93 -23.66 23.06 -20.72
CA ASP A 93 -24.36 23.11 -21.98
C ASP A 93 -25.85 23.52 -21.79
N TYR A 94 -26.51 22.94 -20.77
CA TYR A 94 -27.87 23.35 -20.44
C TYR A 94 -27.94 24.85 -20.09
N ILE A 95 -26.97 25.36 -19.32
CA ILE A 95 -26.91 26.79 -18.97
C ILE A 95 -26.73 27.66 -20.22
N ILE A 96 -25.81 27.27 -21.11
CA ILE A 96 -25.53 28.03 -22.34
C ILE A 96 -26.73 28.08 -23.27
N PHE A 97 -27.51 27.02 -23.38
CA PHE A 97 -28.65 26.95 -24.31
C PHE A 97 -29.96 27.50 -23.76
N ASN A 98 -30.14 27.54 -22.44
CA ASN A 98 -31.42 27.88 -21.81
C ASN A 98 -31.45 29.25 -21.11
N TYR A 99 -30.28 29.90 -20.90
CA TYR A 99 -30.22 31.22 -20.27
C TYR A 99 -29.73 32.28 -21.25
N PRO A 100 -30.14 33.56 -21.09
CA PRO A 100 -29.55 34.66 -21.83
C PRO A 100 -28.03 34.71 -21.68
N THR A 101 -27.32 35.04 -22.77
CA THR A 101 -25.84 35.01 -22.83
C THR A 101 -25.16 35.71 -21.65
N THR A 102 -25.66 36.89 -21.26
CA THR A 102 -25.10 37.64 -20.11
C THR A 102 -25.30 36.95 -18.78
N GLN A 103 -26.45 36.29 -18.57
CA GLN A 103 -26.70 35.53 -17.35
C GLN A 103 -25.88 34.24 -17.31
N ALA A 104 -25.85 33.49 -18.41
CA ALA A 104 -25.02 32.30 -18.55
C ALA A 104 -23.55 32.62 -18.27
N PHE A 105 -23.03 33.70 -18.84
CA PHE A 105 -21.67 34.18 -18.61
C PHE A 105 -21.39 34.46 -17.13
N THR A 106 -22.26 35.19 -16.45
CA THR A 106 -22.14 35.49 -15.03
C THR A 106 -22.16 34.23 -14.14
N ILE A 107 -23.00 33.26 -14.51
CA ILE A 107 -23.04 31.95 -13.79
C ILE A 107 -21.72 31.19 -13.93
N LEU A 108 -21.18 31.14 -15.16
CA LEU A 108 -19.92 30.44 -15.40
C LEU A 108 -18.73 31.12 -14.71
N GLN A 109 -18.70 32.45 -14.61
CA GLN A 109 -17.68 33.18 -13.82
C GLN A 109 -17.75 32.86 -12.33
N LYS A 110 -18.96 32.66 -11.78
CA LYS A 110 -19.09 32.19 -10.40
C LYS A 110 -18.50 30.77 -10.24
N PHE A 111 -18.75 29.87 -11.20
CA PHE A 111 -18.17 28.53 -11.19
C PHE A 111 -16.62 28.59 -11.28
N GLU A 112 -16.08 29.44 -12.13
CA GLU A 112 -14.65 29.69 -12.22
C GLU A 112 -14.06 30.07 -10.85
N THR A 113 -14.68 31.07 -10.20
CA THR A 113 -14.22 31.57 -8.89
C THR A 113 -14.25 30.49 -7.83
N GLU A 114 -15.28 29.66 -7.79
CA GLU A 114 -15.39 28.56 -6.82
C GLU A 114 -14.40 27.43 -7.14
N LEU A 115 -14.26 27.01 -8.39
CA LEU A 115 -13.36 25.92 -8.78
C LEU A 115 -11.88 26.26 -8.56
N LYS A 116 -11.48 27.52 -8.75
CA LYS A 116 -10.12 28.00 -8.43
C LYS A 116 -9.78 27.84 -6.96
N LYS A 117 -10.73 27.97 -6.03
CA LYS A 117 -10.48 27.75 -4.59
C LYS A 117 -10.15 26.28 -4.27
N TYR A 118 -10.66 25.36 -5.09
CA TYR A 118 -10.56 23.92 -4.85
C TYR A 118 -9.51 23.22 -5.73
N ASP A 119 -8.83 23.93 -6.63
CA ASP A 119 -7.79 23.40 -7.49
C ASP A 119 -8.26 22.18 -8.32
N HIS A 120 -9.39 22.34 -9.06
CA HIS A 120 -9.98 21.33 -9.93
C HIS A 120 -9.78 21.69 -11.42
N PRO A 121 -8.62 21.36 -12.02
CA PRO A 121 -8.29 21.76 -13.38
C PRO A 121 -9.22 21.15 -14.45
N GLU A 122 -9.69 19.92 -14.25
CA GLU A 122 -10.59 19.21 -15.15
C GLU A 122 -11.96 19.92 -15.30
N TYR A 123 -12.48 20.48 -14.22
CA TYR A 123 -13.74 21.23 -14.25
C TYR A 123 -13.54 22.66 -14.73
N LEU A 124 -12.40 23.28 -14.45
CA LEU A 124 -12.03 24.59 -15.00
C LEU A 124 -11.96 24.58 -16.53
N LEU A 125 -11.47 23.48 -17.14
CA LEU A 125 -11.51 23.35 -18.61
C LEU A 125 -12.91 23.43 -19.17
N LYS A 126 -13.92 22.80 -18.57
CA LYS A 126 -15.30 22.86 -18.98
C LYS A 126 -15.86 24.30 -18.88
N VAL A 127 -15.54 24.97 -17.78
CA VAL A 127 -15.97 26.37 -17.54
C VAL A 127 -15.33 27.33 -18.55
N TYR A 128 -14.00 27.22 -18.77
CA TYR A 128 -13.31 28.08 -19.75
C TYR A 128 -13.82 27.85 -21.17
N ASN A 129 -14.10 26.61 -21.57
CA ASN A 129 -14.73 26.29 -22.84
C ASN A 129 -16.09 27.00 -22.97
N GLY A 130 -16.92 26.93 -21.94
CA GLY A 130 -18.22 27.60 -21.90
C GLY A 130 -18.12 29.12 -22.00
N LEU A 131 -17.21 29.73 -21.23
CA LEU A 131 -16.94 31.18 -21.25
C LEU A 131 -16.42 31.64 -22.61
N MET A 132 -15.52 30.88 -23.24
CA MET A 132 -14.99 31.12 -24.57
C MET A 132 -16.12 31.09 -25.61
N ARG A 133 -17.05 30.12 -25.57
CA ARG A 133 -18.19 30.02 -26.47
C ARG A 133 -19.16 31.22 -26.33
N LEU A 134 -19.42 31.65 -25.10
CA LEU A 134 -20.31 32.79 -24.81
C LEU A 134 -19.69 34.14 -25.19
N SER A 135 -18.36 34.25 -25.25
CA SER A 135 -17.61 35.46 -25.56
C SER A 135 -17.09 35.54 -26.99
N LYS A 136 -17.53 34.67 -27.92
CA LYS A 136 -17.01 34.50 -29.28
C LYS A 136 -16.90 35.83 -30.10
N GLY A 137 -17.70 36.81 -29.82
CA GLY A 137 -17.68 38.10 -30.52
C GLY A 137 -16.97 39.25 -29.78
N SER A 138 -16.24 38.96 -28.72
CA SER A 138 -15.60 39.98 -27.87
C SER A 138 -14.10 39.68 -27.63
N GLU A 139 -13.36 40.67 -27.12
CA GLU A 139 -11.96 40.51 -26.73
C GLU A 139 -11.79 39.46 -25.63
N GLN A 140 -12.81 39.21 -24.81
CA GLN A 140 -12.82 38.19 -23.76
C GLN A 140 -12.63 36.78 -24.32
N TYR A 141 -12.98 36.54 -25.59
CA TYR A 141 -12.72 35.27 -26.26
C TYR A 141 -11.23 34.86 -26.19
N PHE A 142 -10.33 35.78 -26.49
CA PHE A 142 -8.90 35.52 -26.47
C PHE A 142 -8.40 35.26 -25.05
N HIS A 143 -8.92 36.01 -24.06
CA HIS A 143 -8.60 35.80 -22.67
C HIS A 143 -8.96 34.38 -22.19
N TYR A 144 -10.21 33.93 -22.41
CA TYR A 144 -10.65 32.60 -22.01
C TYR A 144 -10.01 31.50 -22.86
N SER A 145 -9.66 31.76 -24.12
CA SER A 145 -8.90 30.84 -24.94
C SER A 145 -7.47 30.59 -24.36
N GLN A 146 -6.83 31.65 -23.88
CA GLN A 146 -5.51 31.49 -23.20
C GLN A 146 -5.66 30.73 -21.90
N LEU A 147 -6.64 31.04 -21.05
CA LEU A 147 -6.90 30.32 -19.81
C LEU A 147 -7.19 28.83 -20.05
N TYR A 148 -8.00 28.54 -21.08
CA TYR A 148 -8.28 27.16 -21.48
C TYR A 148 -7.02 26.40 -21.86
N ASN A 149 -6.19 26.98 -22.75
CA ASN A 149 -4.96 26.35 -23.22
C ASN A 149 -3.94 26.15 -22.07
N SER A 150 -3.75 27.17 -21.22
CA SER A 150 -2.85 27.05 -20.05
C SER A 150 -3.31 25.98 -19.07
N ASN A 151 -4.62 25.92 -18.82
CA ASN A 151 -5.16 24.91 -17.91
C ASN A 151 -5.14 23.49 -18.51
N LEU A 152 -5.27 23.37 -19.85
CA LEU A 152 -5.11 22.10 -20.57
C LEU A 152 -3.69 21.59 -20.46
N THR A 153 -2.69 22.43 -20.68
CA THR A 153 -1.27 22.09 -20.50
C THR A 153 -1.00 21.64 -19.05
N PHE A 154 -1.47 22.41 -18.08
CA PHE A 154 -1.36 22.04 -16.67
C PHE A 154 -1.99 20.67 -16.37
N LEU A 155 -3.18 20.38 -16.91
CA LEU A 155 -3.84 19.09 -16.70
C LEU A 155 -3.04 17.93 -17.28
N ILE A 156 -2.47 18.10 -18.49
CA ILE A 156 -1.61 17.08 -19.10
C ILE A 156 -0.38 16.81 -18.23
N ASP A 157 0.27 17.84 -17.74
CA ASP A 157 1.45 17.71 -16.89
C ASP A 157 1.12 17.11 -15.50
N TYR A 158 -0.05 17.43 -14.95
CA TYR A 158 -0.54 16.84 -13.71
C TYR A 158 -0.81 15.33 -13.87
N GLU A 159 -1.49 14.92 -14.95
CA GLU A 159 -1.73 13.51 -15.26
C GLU A 159 -0.40 12.74 -15.51
N LYS A 160 0.56 13.40 -16.20
CA LYS A 160 1.91 12.86 -16.35
C LYS A 160 2.60 12.65 -15.00
N ALA A 161 2.50 13.60 -14.07
CA ALA A 161 3.08 13.46 -12.73
C ALA A 161 2.44 12.29 -11.94
N GLN A 162 1.13 12.07 -12.09
CA GLN A 162 0.45 10.91 -11.48
C GLN A 162 0.94 9.58 -12.09
N GLN A 163 1.08 9.52 -13.41
CA GLN A 163 1.62 8.34 -14.10
C GLN A 163 3.05 8.04 -13.65
N LEU A 164 3.91 9.06 -13.58
CA LEU A 164 5.29 8.93 -13.10
C LEU A 164 5.34 8.40 -11.66
N LEU A 165 4.44 8.85 -10.77
CA LEU A 165 4.33 8.29 -9.42
C LEU A 165 3.99 6.80 -9.44
N GLY A 166 2.99 6.39 -10.23
CA GLY A 166 2.62 4.97 -10.37
C GLY A 166 3.79 4.12 -10.89
N ASP A 167 4.50 4.62 -11.91
CA ASP A 167 5.68 3.97 -12.47
C ASP A 167 6.81 3.88 -11.44
N PHE A 168 7.04 4.92 -10.64
CA PHE A 168 8.03 4.93 -9.57
C PHE A 168 7.76 3.83 -8.54
N ILE A 169 6.52 3.73 -8.05
CA ILE A 169 6.15 2.72 -7.05
C ILE A 169 6.27 1.30 -7.61
N ARG A 170 5.86 1.10 -8.87
CA ARG A 170 6.03 -0.19 -9.59
C ARG A 170 7.50 -0.59 -9.70
N ASP A 171 8.35 0.32 -10.17
CA ASP A 171 9.76 0.05 -10.42
C ASP A 171 10.54 -0.13 -9.10
N MET A 172 10.21 0.64 -8.06
CA MET A 172 10.72 0.44 -6.71
C MET A 172 10.35 -0.95 -6.18
N GLY A 173 9.10 -1.40 -6.43
CA GLY A 173 8.64 -2.74 -6.06
C GLY A 173 9.38 -3.84 -6.82
N ALA A 174 9.55 -3.67 -8.13
CA ALA A 174 10.30 -4.61 -8.96
C ALA A 174 11.77 -4.70 -8.54
N HIS A 175 12.41 -3.57 -8.24
CA HIS A 175 13.76 -3.56 -7.69
C HIS A 175 13.84 -4.26 -6.33
N LEU A 176 12.88 -4.07 -5.44
CA LEU A 176 12.84 -4.77 -4.14
C LEU A 176 12.89 -6.29 -4.29
N LEU A 177 12.18 -6.84 -5.29
CA LEU A 177 12.09 -8.29 -5.50
C LEU A 177 13.22 -8.86 -6.38
N SER A 178 13.79 -8.05 -7.28
CA SER A 178 14.79 -8.52 -8.26
C SER A 178 16.22 -8.14 -7.91
N ARG A 179 16.42 -6.97 -7.31
CA ARG A 179 17.72 -6.28 -7.16
C ARG A 179 18.41 -6.00 -8.50
N ASN A 180 17.64 -5.86 -9.58
CA ASN A 180 18.18 -5.47 -10.86
C ASN A 180 18.50 -3.94 -10.86
N PRO A 181 19.76 -3.52 -11.12
CA PRO A 181 20.17 -2.12 -11.11
C PRO A 181 19.45 -1.26 -12.16
N ASP A 182 19.00 -1.83 -13.29
CA ASP A 182 18.26 -1.08 -14.32
C ASP A 182 17.03 -0.35 -13.76
N PHE A 183 16.45 -0.85 -12.68
CA PHE A 183 15.34 -0.16 -12.01
C PHE A 183 15.80 1.08 -11.24
N ILE A 184 17.03 1.11 -10.74
CA ILE A 184 17.59 2.29 -10.05
C ILE A 184 17.73 3.43 -11.04
N ASP A 185 18.28 3.19 -12.23
CA ASP A 185 18.42 4.20 -13.30
C ASP A 185 17.04 4.80 -13.65
N ARG A 186 16.02 3.94 -13.72
CA ARG A 186 14.64 4.40 -13.98
C ARG A 186 14.06 5.21 -12.82
N LEU A 187 14.36 4.86 -11.57
CA LEU A 187 13.95 5.66 -10.41
C LEU A 187 14.61 7.03 -10.41
N HIS A 188 15.87 7.16 -10.83
CA HIS A 188 16.57 8.44 -11.01
C HIS A 188 15.84 9.29 -12.05
N LEU A 189 15.62 8.74 -13.24
CA LEU A 189 14.94 9.45 -14.33
C LEU A 189 13.53 9.94 -13.92
N ILE A 190 12.75 9.10 -13.24
CA ILE A 190 11.41 9.48 -12.78
C ILE A 190 11.49 10.59 -11.72
N ALA A 191 12.41 10.49 -10.76
CA ALA A 191 12.58 11.50 -9.71
C ALA A 191 12.97 12.86 -10.31
N GLU A 192 13.85 12.88 -11.33
CA GLU A 192 14.24 14.07 -12.07
C GLU A 192 13.04 14.69 -12.78
N GLN A 193 12.29 13.93 -13.57
CA GLN A 193 11.12 14.42 -14.30
C GLN A 193 10.03 15.00 -13.39
N VAL A 194 9.77 14.37 -12.25
CA VAL A 194 8.79 14.88 -11.27
C VAL A 194 9.31 16.14 -10.58
N ASN A 195 10.62 16.25 -10.34
CA ASN A 195 11.26 17.47 -9.84
C ASN A 195 11.11 18.63 -10.83
N GLU A 196 11.41 18.41 -12.12
CA GLU A 196 11.20 19.40 -13.18
C GLU A 196 9.76 19.92 -13.23
N LEU A 197 8.77 19.00 -13.18
CA LEU A 197 7.36 19.38 -13.14
C LEU A 197 7.02 20.23 -11.89
N SER A 198 7.59 19.90 -10.74
CA SER A 198 7.41 20.70 -9.52
C SER A 198 7.99 22.10 -9.64
N GLN A 199 9.13 22.25 -10.30
CA GLN A 199 9.75 23.56 -10.57
C GLN A 199 8.98 24.37 -11.60
N GLN A 200 8.38 23.73 -12.61
CA GLN A 200 7.55 24.37 -13.63
C GLN A 200 6.24 24.93 -13.03
N TYR A 201 5.69 24.29 -11.99
CA TYR A 201 4.43 24.65 -11.35
C TYR A 201 4.59 24.91 -9.85
N PRO A 202 5.39 25.91 -9.42
CA PRO A 202 5.75 26.15 -8.02
C PRO A 202 4.54 26.45 -7.11
N ASP A 203 3.46 27.00 -7.68
CA ASP A 203 2.23 27.36 -6.96
C ASP A 203 1.22 26.21 -6.90
N SER A 204 1.46 25.10 -7.60
CA SER A 204 0.54 23.96 -7.61
C SER A 204 0.74 23.05 -6.41
N ALA A 205 -0.19 23.09 -5.47
CA ALA A 205 -0.20 22.19 -4.33
C ALA A 205 -0.32 20.71 -4.76
N ARG A 206 -1.04 20.42 -5.86
CA ARG A 206 -1.23 19.03 -6.35
C ARG A 206 0.06 18.45 -6.90
N ILE A 207 0.75 19.18 -7.79
CA ILE A 207 2.04 18.73 -8.33
C ILE A 207 3.08 18.62 -7.22
N TYR A 208 3.12 19.61 -6.31
CA TYR A 208 4.04 19.56 -5.17
C TYR A 208 3.83 18.32 -4.29
N ILE A 209 2.59 17.91 -4.03
CA ILE A 209 2.33 16.69 -3.24
C ILE A 209 2.79 15.43 -3.98
N LEU A 210 2.60 15.32 -5.29
CA LEU A 210 3.14 14.18 -6.06
C LEU A 210 4.67 14.16 -6.04
N TYR A 211 5.30 15.31 -6.23
CA TYR A 211 6.74 15.49 -6.05
C TYR A 211 7.20 15.05 -4.65
N ALA A 212 6.52 15.51 -3.60
CA ALA A 212 6.87 15.17 -2.23
C ALA A 212 6.77 13.66 -1.94
N ILE A 213 5.82 12.96 -2.55
CA ILE A 213 5.69 11.51 -2.41
C ILE A 213 6.86 10.80 -3.09
N VAL A 214 7.14 11.12 -4.37
CA VAL A 214 8.23 10.50 -5.14
C VAL A 214 9.57 10.79 -4.48
N SER A 215 9.87 12.05 -4.17
CA SER A 215 11.14 12.47 -3.57
C SER A 215 11.37 11.86 -2.19
N SER A 216 10.30 11.76 -1.37
CA SER A 216 10.40 11.08 -0.06
C SER A 216 10.68 9.59 -0.21
N HIS A 217 10.00 8.90 -1.14
CA HIS A 217 10.30 7.50 -1.40
C HIS A 217 11.71 7.31 -1.93
N TYR A 218 12.15 8.14 -2.87
CA TYR A 218 13.48 8.11 -3.46
C TYR A 218 14.56 8.22 -2.39
N GLN A 219 14.52 9.27 -1.55
CA GLN A 219 15.51 9.50 -0.49
C GLN A 219 15.45 8.47 0.66
N LEU A 220 14.27 7.91 0.94
CA LEU A 220 14.11 6.87 1.97
C LEU A 220 14.44 5.46 1.47
N TYR A 221 14.47 5.27 0.17
CA TYR A 221 14.70 3.97 -0.45
C TYR A 221 16.16 3.78 -0.83
N LEU A 222 16.76 4.74 -1.50
CA LEU A 222 18.16 4.72 -1.91
C LEU A 222 19.08 5.20 -0.77
N GLY A 223 20.31 4.69 -0.76
CA GLY A 223 21.39 5.20 0.07
C GLY A 223 21.80 6.62 -0.38
N GLU A 224 22.45 7.39 0.49
CA GLU A 224 22.94 8.73 0.13
C GLU A 224 23.94 8.68 -1.04
N GLU A 225 24.78 7.63 -1.09
CA GLU A 225 25.76 7.39 -2.15
C GLU A 225 25.12 6.95 -3.48
N GLU A 226 23.88 6.43 -3.45
CA GLU A 226 23.12 5.98 -4.62
C GLU A 226 22.22 7.08 -5.20
N GLN A 227 22.13 8.25 -4.56
CA GLN A 227 21.26 9.36 -5.00
C GLN A 227 22.00 10.24 -6.02
N GLU A 228 21.50 10.27 -7.24
CA GLU A 228 22.06 11.08 -8.33
C GLU A 228 21.28 12.37 -8.58
N VAL A 229 20.04 12.45 -8.13
CA VAL A 229 19.15 13.60 -8.33
C VAL A 229 19.23 14.53 -7.14
N GLU A 230 19.54 15.81 -7.39
CA GLU A 230 19.54 16.85 -6.37
C GLU A 230 18.09 17.27 -6.04
N LEU A 231 17.66 17.00 -4.82
CA LEU A 231 16.31 17.26 -4.32
C LEU A 231 16.37 18.13 -3.05
N GLU A 232 15.24 18.76 -2.71
CA GLU A 232 15.07 19.38 -1.39
C GLU A 232 15.34 18.36 -0.27
N PHE A 233 15.78 18.82 0.90
CA PHE A 233 15.94 17.91 2.05
C PHE A 233 14.62 17.26 2.43
N ILE A 234 14.64 15.96 2.69
CA ILE A 234 13.42 15.19 2.97
C ILE A 234 12.61 15.74 4.15
N GLU A 235 13.25 16.31 5.16
CA GLU A 235 12.57 16.92 6.30
C GLU A 235 11.72 18.10 5.87
N ASP A 236 12.26 18.98 5.02
CA ASP A 236 11.57 20.15 4.50
C ASP A 236 10.43 19.75 3.59
N ILE A 237 10.66 18.77 2.69
CA ILE A 237 9.64 18.20 1.80
C ILE A 237 8.44 17.68 2.61
N VAL A 238 8.69 16.80 3.58
CA VAL A 238 7.65 16.16 4.36
C VAL A 238 6.92 17.17 5.26
N GLN A 239 7.62 18.13 5.81
CA GLN A 239 7.02 19.21 6.62
C GLN A 239 6.13 20.11 5.76
N LYS A 240 6.61 20.60 4.63
CA LYS A 240 5.86 21.46 3.71
C LYS A 240 4.62 20.73 3.17
N ALA A 241 4.78 19.48 2.72
CA ALA A 241 3.67 18.66 2.28
C ALA A 241 2.62 18.45 3.39
N THR A 242 3.04 18.11 4.60
CA THR A 242 2.14 17.94 5.76
C THR A 242 1.34 19.23 6.05
N ASN A 243 1.96 20.39 5.93
CA ASN A 243 1.28 21.69 6.13
C ASN A 243 0.24 21.94 5.02
N ILE A 244 0.58 21.66 3.76
CA ILE A 244 -0.37 21.76 2.64
C ILE A 244 -1.59 20.84 2.89
N LEU A 245 -1.35 19.57 3.23
CA LEU A 245 -2.41 18.60 3.48
C LEU A 245 -3.33 19.02 4.63
N LYS A 246 -2.79 19.56 5.72
CA LYS A 246 -3.58 20.05 6.85
C LYS A 246 -4.40 21.28 6.47
N SER A 247 -3.85 22.24 5.73
CA SER A 247 -4.54 23.45 5.30
C SER A 247 -5.68 23.16 4.31
N LYS A 248 -5.49 22.16 3.45
CA LYS A 248 -6.45 21.72 2.41
C LYS A 248 -7.24 20.45 2.81
N LYS A 249 -7.27 20.07 4.09
CA LYS A 249 -7.89 18.82 4.60
C LYS A 249 -9.34 18.61 4.15
N LYS A 250 -10.09 19.68 3.90
CA LYS A 250 -11.47 19.61 3.38
C LYS A 250 -11.56 19.09 1.94
N ASP A 251 -10.46 19.06 1.21
CA ASP A 251 -10.37 18.44 -0.10
C ASP A 251 -10.11 16.95 0.06
N HIS A 252 -10.93 16.10 -0.56
CA HIS A 252 -10.82 14.64 -0.44
C HIS A 252 -9.45 14.13 -0.88
N PHE A 253 -8.88 14.68 -1.96
CA PHE A 253 -7.54 14.30 -2.41
C PHE A 253 -6.50 14.56 -1.33
N PHE A 254 -6.41 15.80 -0.81
CA PHE A 254 -5.42 16.15 0.21
C PHE A 254 -5.71 15.48 1.56
N GLY A 255 -6.99 15.39 1.95
CA GLY A 255 -7.40 14.75 3.19
C GLY A 255 -7.03 13.28 3.25
N SER A 256 -7.22 12.57 2.15
CA SER A 256 -6.88 11.14 2.04
C SER A 256 -5.38 10.88 2.15
N LEU A 257 -4.52 11.77 1.68
CA LEU A 257 -3.07 11.58 1.69
C LEU A 257 -2.41 11.82 3.06
N LEU A 258 -3.14 12.33 4.07
CA LEU A 258 -2.58 12.51 5.42
C LEU A 258 -2.05 11.20 6.02
N LEU A 259 -2.72 10.09 5.79
CA LEU A 259 -2.28 8.78 6.29
C LEU A 259 -0.98 8.33 5.61
N LEU A 260 -0.84 8.56 4.31
CA LEU A 260 0.41 8.30 3.58
C LEU A 260 1.58 9.11 4.18
N PHE A 261 1.36 10.42 4.44
CA PHE A 261 2.42 11.25 5.01
C PHE A 261 2.72 10.90 6.48
N ASN A 262 1.78 10.33 7.24
CA ASN A 262 2.09 9.71 8.53
C ASN A 262 3.05 8.51 8.33
N TYR A 263 2.84 7.70 7.29
CA TYR A 263 3.74 6.59 6.97
C TYR A 263 5.13 7.07 6.51
N LEU A 264 5.21 8.10 5.66
CA LEU A 264 6.49 8.66 5.22
C LEU A 264 7.27 9.27 6.40
N ASN A 265 6.59 10.00 7.29
CA ASN A 265 7.18 10.49 8.55
C ASN A 265 7.68 9.33 9.43
N TYR A 266 6.88 8.27 9.58
CA TYR A 266 7.31 7.07 10.31
C TYR A 266 8.61 6.51 9.73
N ARG A 267 8.71 6.35 8.41
CA ARG A 267 9.90 5.83 7.74
C ARG A 267 11.09 6.77 7.92
N TYR A 268 10.89 8.08 7.82
CA TYR A 268 11.90 9.10 8.04
C TYR A 268 12.48 8.99 9.46
N TYR A 269 11.63 9.09 10.49
CA TYR A 269 12.10 9.04 11.87
C TYR A 269 12.72 7.70 12.26
N ARG A 270 12.30 6.61 11.64
CA ARG A 270 12.93 5.29 11.79
C ARG A 270 14.34 5.27 11.17
N LYS A 271 14.52 5.80 9.96
CA LYS A 271 15.83 5.88 9.28
C LYS A 271 16.85 6.65 10.12
N TYR A 272 16.43 7.76 10.74
CA TYR A 272 17.30 8.63 11.55
C TYR A 272 17.27 8.31 13.06
N GLY A 273 16.62 7.25 13.50
CA GLY A 273 16.63 6.77 14.88
C GLY A 273 15.92 7.67 15.91
N ILE A 274 15.00 8.54 15.49
CA ILE A 274 14.27 9.49 16.36
C ILE A 274 13.06 8.78 16.98
N ARG A 275 13.31 7.91 17.99
CA ARG A 275 12.35 6.96 18.57
C ARG A 275 11.01 7.55 18.97
N LYS A 276 10.97 8.72 19.64
CA LYS A 276 9.72 9.33 20.12
C LYS A 276 8.76 9.67 18.97
N LYS A 277 9.27 10.26 17.89
CA LYS A 277 8.49 10.60 16.71
C LYS A 277 8.15 9.37 15.88
N GLU A 278 9.09 8.43 15.74
CA GLU A 278 8.82 7.12 15.12
C GLU A 278 7.61 6.44 15.78
N GLU A 279 7.57 6.39 17.11
CA GLU A 279 6.46 5.83 17.90
C GLU A 279 5.14 6.53 17.61
N GLU A 280 5.13 7.85 17.65
CA GLU A 280 3.94 8.65 17.36
C GLU A 280 3.35 8.35 15.98
N TYR A 281 4.19 8.39 14.94
CA TYR A 281 3.72 8.18 13.57
C TYR A 281 3.39 6.71 13.28
N HIS A 282 4.14 5.77 13.87
CA HIS A 282 3.77 4.36 13.81
C HIS A 282 2.36 4.12 14.36
N SER A 283 2.03 4.69 15.52
CA SER A 283 0.71 4.52 16.14
C SER A 283 -0.41 5.10 15.28
N LYS A 284 -0.18 6.24 14.61
CA LYS A 284 -1.16 6.82 13.67
C LYS A 284 -1.44 5.91 12.49
N VAL A 285 -0.41 5.28 11.90
CA VAL A 285 -0.60 4.35 10.78
C VAL A 285 -1.23 3.04 11.24
N ALA A 286 -0.79 2.51 12.38
CA ALA A 286 -1.32 1.26 12.92
C ALA A 286 -2.81 1.36 13.29
N ALA A 287 -3.29 2.53 13.72
CA ALA A 287 -4.70 2.77 14.03
C ALA A 287 -5.61 2.66 12.78
N GLU A 288 -5.08 2.98 11.59
CA GLU A 288 -5.81 2.92 10.31
C GLU A 288 -5.19 1.87 9.36
N LEU A 289 -4.63 0.78 9.91
CA LEU A 289 -3.82 -0.18 9.15
C LEU A 289 -4.53 -0.76 7.93
N LEU A 290 -5.77 -1.24 8.08
CA LEU A 290 -6.54 -1.82 6.96
C LEU A 290 -6.79 -0.80 5.84
N LYS A 291 -7.16 0.42 6.20
CA LYS A 291 -7.31 1.51 5.24
C LYS A 291 -5.99 1.80 4.53
N PHE A 292 -4.88 1.78 5.25
CA PHE A 292 -3.55 1.98 4.66
C PHE A 292 -3.18 0.85 3.70
N LEU A 293 -3.39 -0.41 4.10
CA LEU A 293 -3.07 -1.56 3.25
C LEU A 293 -3.93 -1.61 1.98
N ASN A 294 -5.24 -1.37 2.09
CA ASN A 294 -6.17 -1.48 0.97
C ASN A 294 -6.17 -0.26 0.03
N GLY A 295 -5.91 0.95 0.54
CA GLY A 295 -6.15 2.19 -0.20
C GLY A 295 -4.91 2.85 -0.80
N TYR A 296 -3.69 2.44 -0.43
CA TYR A 296 -2.50 3.22 -0.76
C TYR A 296 -1.49 2.50 -1.65
N GLY A 297 -1.86 1.40 -2.29
CA GLY A 297 -1.00 0.64 -3.20
C GLY A 297 -0.45 1.45 -4.38
N PHE A 298 -1.20 2.46 -4.86
CA PHE A 298 -0.76 3.38 -5.90
C PHE A 298 0.33 4.36 -5.43
N TYR A 299 0.35 4.71 -4.14
CA TYR A 299 1.22 5.74 -3.57
C TYR A 299 2.41 5.18 -2.78
N ALA A 300 2.39 3.91 -2.44
CA ALA A 300 3.40 3.26 -1.62
C ALA A 300 3.37 1.74 -1.79
N ILE A 301 4.29 1.03 -1.12
CA ILE A 301 4.20 -0.40 -0.86
C ILE A 301 3.80 -0.58 0.61
N PRO A 302 2.48 -0.55 0.92
CA PRO A 302 2.00 -0.43 2.30
C PRO A 302 2.35 -1.64 3.17
N THR A 303 2.47 -2.84 2.59
CA THR A 303 2.85 -4.06 3.31
C THR A 303 4.25 -4.00 3.94
N ARG A 304 5.12 -3.10 3.49
CA ARG A 304 6.41 -2.85 4.17
C ARG A 304 6.27 -2.32 5.60
N PHE A 305 5.12 -1.72 5.93
CA PHE A 305 4.83 -1.30 7.30
C PHE A 305 4.74 -2.49 8.25
N LEU A 306 4.28 -3.66 7.77
CA LEU A 306 4.15 -4.88 8.56
C LEU A 306 5.50 -5.37 9.11
N ASN A 307 6.59 -5.18 8.37
CA ASN A 307 7.95 -5.50 8.86
C ASN A 307 8.33 -4.64 10.08
N GLY A 308 7.90 -3.39 10.10
CA GLY A 308 8.07 -2.51 11.26
C GLY A 308 7.27 -2.99 12.46
N MET A 309 6.04 -3.43 12.24
CA MET A 309 5.17 -3.97 13.30
C MET A 309 5.75 -5.25 13.91
N LEU A 310 6.24 -6.18 13.07
CA LEU A 310 6.92 -7.40 13.53
C LEU A 310 8.15 -7.07 14.39
N GLY A 311 9.04 -6.20 13.89
CA GLY A 311 10.24 -5.81 14.63
C GLY A 311 9.93 -5.21 16.00
N ARG A 312 8.86 -4.39 16.11
CA ARG A 312 8.40 -3.81 17.38
C ARG A 312 7.79 -4.87 18.31
N ALA A 313 6.98 -5.76 17.78
CA ALA A 313 6.39 -6.85 18.55
C ALA A 313 7.46 -7.76 19.16
N LEU A 314 8.51 -8.05 18.39
CA LEU A 314 9.68 -8.81 18.88
C LEU A 314 10.42 -8.06 19.99
N GLN A 315 10.70 -6.75 19.81
CA GLN A 315 11.40 -5.94 20.81
C GLN A 315 10.64 -5.79 22.12
N ARG A 316 9.29 -5.78 22.07
CA ARG A 316 8.41 -5.59 23.22
C ARG A 316 7.88 -6.87 23.84
N GLY A 317 8.11 -8.02 23.20
CA GLY A 317 7.50 -9.28 23.62
C GLY A 317 5.99 -9.34 23.36
N GLU A 318 5.46 -8.56 22.41
CA GLU A 318 4.04 -8.41 22.11
C GLU A 318 3.55 -9.30 20.94
N MET A 319 4.19 -10.46 20.75
CA MET A 319 3.86 -11.36 19.62
C MET A 319 2.43 -11.90 19.68
N GLY A 320 1.80 -11.99 20.86
CA GLY A 320 0.40 -12.36 21.01
C GLY A 320 -0.55 -11.30 20.43
N ALA A 321 -0.27 -10.02 20.64
CA ALA A 321 -1.06 -8.92 20.07
C ALA A 321 -0.91 -8.85 18.56
N LEU A 322 0.31 -9.06 18.03
CA LEU A 322 0.56 -9.12 16.59
C LEU A 322 -0.23 -10.26 15.93
N GLU A 323 -0.31 -11.42 16.59
CA GLU A 323 -1.08 -12.55 16.07
C GLU A 323 -2.59 -12.24 15.94
N LEU A 324 -3.19 -11.64 16.96
CA LEU A 324 -4.58 -11.21 16.86
C LEU A 324 -4.80 -10.24 15.70
N GLN A 325 -3.84 -9.39 15.45
CA GLN A 325 -3.88 -8.47 14.31
C GLN A 325 -3.71 -9.19 12.97
N ASN A 326 -2.78 -10.16 12.87
CA ASN A 326 -2.60 -10.98 11.68
C ASN A 326 -3.87 -11.80 11.35
N GLN A 327 -4.57 -12.31 12.35
CA GLN A 327 -5.86 -13.00 12.14
C GLN A 327 -6.94 -12.08 11.57
N LYS A 328 -6.97 -10.79 11.99
CA LYS A 328 -7.84 -9.80 11.37
C LYS A 328 -7.42 -9.50 9.92
N LEU A 329 -6.12 -9.35 9.67
CA LEU A 329 -5.60 -9.12 8.33
C LEU A 329 -5.94 -10.26 7.38
N LEU A 330 -5.79 -11.52 7.81
CA LEU A 330 -6.16 -12.70 7.02
C LEU A 330 -7.64 -12.71 6.60
N ARG A 331 -8.52 -12.07 7.38
CA ARG A 331 -9.97 -12.00 7.10
C ARG A 331 -10.37 -10.76 6.28
N GLN A 332 -9.62 -9.67 6.38
CA GLN A 332 -10.07 -8.34 5.93
C GLN A 332 -9.16 -7.70 4.88
N TYR A 333 -7.93 -8.20 4.71
CA TYR A 333 -7.00 -7.72 3.70
C TYR A 333 -7.01 -8.67 2.51
N ASP A 334 -7.73 -8.27 1.45
CA ASP A 334 -7.86 -9.04 0.22
C ASP A 334 -6.74 -8.66 -0.74
N ILE A 335 -5.62 -9.36 -0.64
CA ILE A 335 -4.47 -9.19 -1.53
C ILE A 335 -4.26 -10.45 -2.36
N GLY A 336 -4.33 -10.30 -3.69
CA GLY A 336 -4.08 -11.37 -4.64
C GLY A 336 -2.64 -11.39 -5.17
N PRO A 337 -2.26 -12.49 -5.84
CA PRO A 337 -0.94 -12.65 -6.47
C PRO A 337 -0.67 -11.65 -7.60
N ASP A 338 -1.69 -10.96 -8.11
CA ASP A 338 -1.56 -9.93 -9.15
C ASP A 338 -0.78 -8.70 -8.64
N ASP A 339 -0.92 -8.33 -7.38
CA ASP A 339 -0.05 -7.38 -6.70
C ASP A 339 1.13 -8.13 -6.04
N LEU A 340 2.04 -8.59 -6.87
CA LEU A 340 3.14 -9.47 -6.46
C LEU A 340 3.94 -8.91 -5.28
N VAL A 341 4.25 -7.61 -5.29
CA VAL A 341 5.12 -7.00 -4.28
C VAL A 341 4.45 -7.00 -2.90
N ASN A 342 3.21 -6.55 -2.83
CA ASN A 342 2.45 -6.54 -1.58
C ASN A 342 2.11 -7.95 -1.12
N TYR A 343 1.74 -8.85 -2.04
CA TYR A 343 1.45 -10.25 -1.74
C TYR A 343 2.69 -10.96 -1.17
N PHE A 344 3.86 -10.79 -1.80
CA PHE A 344 5.12 -11.35 -1.31
C PHE A 344 5.44 -10.87 0.11
N ASN A 345 5.43 -9.55 0.33
CA ASN A 345 5.72 -8.97 1.64
C ASN A 345 4.72 -9.44 2.71
N PHE A 346 3.43 -9.55 2.37
CA PHE A 346 2.40 -10.00 3.31
C PHE A 346 2.60 -11.46 3.72
N LYS A 347 2.82 -12.35 2.74
CA LYS A 347 3.06 -13.78 3.04
C LYS A 347 4.36 -14.00 3.82
N MET A 348 5.43 -13.25 3.48
CA MET A 348 6.69 -13.28 4.24
C MET A 348 6.49 -12.77 5.69
N HIS A 349 5.69 -11.73 5.89
CA HIS A 349 5.33 -11.23 7.22
C HIS A 349 4.59 -12.29 8.04
N LEU A 350 3.59 -12.95 7.46
CA LEU A 350 2.84 -14.02 8.14
C LEU A 350 3.76 -15.19 8.50
N ALA A 351 4.60 -15.62 7.56
CA ALA A 351 5.57 -16.68 7.77
C ALA A 351 6.56 -16.35 8.90
N LEU A 352 7.12 -15.12 8.92
CA LEU A 352 8.00 -14.68 10.00
C LEU A 352 7.27 -14.59 11.34
N SER A 353 6.03 -14.12 11.35
CA SER A 353 5.21 -14.02 12.57
C SER A 353 4.94 -15.40 13.17
N SER A 354 4.59 -16.39 12.35
CA SER A 354 4.39 -17.79 12.79
C SER A 354 5.70 -18.43 13.24
N PHE A 355 6.81 -18.16 12.51
CA PHE A 355 8.14 -18.68 12.82
C PHE A 355 8.64 -18.25 14.20
N TYR A 356 8.50 -16.98 14.56
CA TYR A 356 8.89 -16.48 15.89
C TYR A 356 7.99 -16.97 17.04
N ARG A 357 6.93 -17.68 16.72
CA ARG A 357 6.03 -18.35 17.68
C ARG A 357 6.21 -19.86 17.69
N ASP A 358 7.28 -20.36 17.08
CA ASP A 358 7.60 -21.78 16.93
C ASP A 358 6.50 -22.60 16.20
N ARG A 359 5.66 -21.92 15.36
CA ARG A 359 4.64 -22.56 14.54
C ARG A 359 5.17 -22.86 13.15
N PHE A 360 6.06 -23.84 13.09
CA PHE A 360 6.83 -24.12 11.86
C PHE A 360 5.96 -24.69 10.73
N ASP A 361 4.87 -25.39 11.05
CA ASP A 361 3.90 -25.89 10.05
C ASP A 361 3.15 -24.71 9.39
N GLU A 362 2.64 -23.74 10.16
CA GLU A 362 2.01 -22.53 9.63
C GLU A 362 3.00 -21.71 8.79
N THR A 363 4.26 -21.62 9.23
CA THR A 363 5.33 -20.96 8.47
C THR A 363 5.52 -21.64 7.11
N HIS A 364 5.54 -22.98 7.11
CA HIS A 364 5.65 -23.77 5.89
C HIS A 364 4.48 -23.52 4.94
N ASP A 365 3.26 -23.50 5.45
CA ASP A 365 2.05 -23.27 4.67
C ASP A 365 2.06 -21.92 3.99
N HIS A 366 2.40 -20.83 4.71
CA HIS A 366 2.51 -19.49 4.13
C HIS A 366 3.58 -19.39 3.04
N LEU A 367 4.75 -20.02 3.25
CA LEU A 367 5.83 -20.02 2.26
C LEU A 367 5.51 -20.87 1.04
N ASN A 368 4.84 -22.01 1.21
CA ASN A 368 4.39 -22.84 0.09
C ASN A 368 3.24 -22.20 -0.70
N GLU A 369 2.30 -21.56 -0.02
CA GLU A 369 1.25 -20.80 -0.69
C GLU A 369 1.87 -19.71 -1.56
N LEU A 370 2.84 -18.97 -1.05
CA LEU A 370 3.59 -17.98 -1.83
C LEU A 370 4.27 -18.63 -3.04
N ARG A 371 4.97 -19.74 -2.85
CA ARG A 371 5.69 -20.47 -3.90
C ARG A 371 4.77 -21.00 -5.00
N ASN A 372 3.57 -21.43 -4.65
CA ASN A 372 2.62 -22.05 -5.58
C ASN A 372 1.78 -21.01 -6.35
N ASN A 373 1.51 -19.86 -5.73
CA ASN A 373 0.62 -18.86 -6.30
C ASN A 373 1.34 -17.84 -7.20
N VAL A 374 2.68 -17.68 -7.06
CA VAL A 374 3.43 -16.68 -7.82
C VAL A 374 4.63 -17.25 -8.55
N SER A 375 4.93 -16.69 -9.73
CA SER A 375 6.15 -17.00 -10.46
C SER A 375 7.25 -15.99 -10.13
N LEU A 376 8.26 -16.44 -9.38
CA LEU A 376 9.44 -15.61 -9.04
C LEU A 376 10.59 -15.76 -10.06
N LYS A 377 10.32 -16.20 -11.28
CA LYS A 377 11.35 -16.42 -12.32
C LYS A 377 12.16 -15.15 -12.62
N ASN A 378 11.47 -13.99 -12.69
CA ASN A 378 12.07 -12.69 -12.99
C ASN A 378 12.49 -11.91 -11.73
N TYR A 379 12.35 -12.50 -10.55
CA TYR A 379 12.62 -11.88 -9.26
C TYR A 379 13.60 -12.73 -8.43
N PRO A 380 14.87 -12.78 -8.85
CA PRO A 380 15.85 -13.73 -8.30
C PRO A 380 16.12 -13.49 -6.80
N HIS A 381 16.06 -12.26 -6.32
CA HIS A 381 16.27 -11.95 -4.91
C HIS A 381 15.13 -12.53 -4.05
N ALA A 382 13.89 -12.29 -4.42
CA ALA A 382 12.72 -12.82 -3.73
C ALA A 382 12.67 -14.37 -3.76
N ASP A 383 13.01 -14.99 -4.90
CA ASP A 383 13.10 -16.45 -4.99
C ASP A 383 14.19 -17.02 -4.06
N MET A 384 15.32 -16.33 -3.90
CA MET A 384 16.36 -16.72 -2.96
C MET A 384 15.90 -16.61 -1.52
N GLU A 385 15.27 -15.49 -1.13
CA GLU A 385 14.74 -15.31 0.22
C GLU A 385 13.73 -16.40 0.59
N LEU A 386 12.78 -16.67 -0.31
CA LEU A 386 11.78 -17.72 -0.12
C LEU A 386 12.42 -19.10 0.08
N ARG A 387 13.38 -19.48 -0.78
CA ARG A 387 14.07 -20.77 -0.67
C ARG A 387 14.95 -20.90 0.55
N LEU A 388 15.62 -19.82 0.94
CA LEU A 388 16.43 -19.80 2.16
C LEU A 388 15.57 -19.95 3.40
N PHE A 389 14.44 -19.25 3.46
CA PHE A 389 13.54 -19.34 4.59
C PHE A 389 12.91 -20.73 4.70
N LEU A 390 12.46 -21.32 3.59
CA LEU A 390 12.02 -22.71 3.55
C LEU A 390 13.12 -23.68 4.01
N ALA A 391 14.38 -23.49 3.57
CA ALA A 391 15.48 -24.34 3.97
C ALA A 391 15.79 -24.24 5.47
N ILE A 392 15.66 -23.06 6.07
CA ILE A 392 15.79 -22.86 7.52
C ILE A 392 14.66 -23.59 8.24
N ASN A 393 13.42 -23.41 7.80
CA ASN A 393 12.25 -24.06 8.39
C ASN A 393 12.39 -25.59 8.36
N TYR A 394 12.73 -26.17 7.20
CA TYR A 394 12.99 -27.61 7.07
C TYR A 394 14.16 -28.11 7.92
N SER A 395 15.16 -27.28 8.18
CA SER A 395 16.26 -27.65 9.08
C SER A 395 15.79 -27.82 10.52
N ILE A 396 14.84 -26.99 10.95
CA ILE A 396 14.27 -27.05 12.31
C ILE A 396 13.28 -28.21 12.44
N THR A 397 12.40 -28.42 11.47
CA THR A 397 11.42 -29.52 11.48
C THR A 397 12.07 -30.89 11.25
N GLY A 398 13.31 -30.91 10.78
CA GLY A 398 14.09 -32.15 10.59
C GLY A 398 13.98 -32.75 9.19
N GLU A 399 13.37 -32.03 8.24
CA GLU A 399 13.27 -32.43 6.85
C GLU A 399 14.55 -32.09 6.08
N LEU A 400 15.68 -32.68 6.51
CA LEU A 400 17.03 -32.33 6.06
C LEU A 400 17.25 -32.54 4.55
N GLU A 401 16.60 -33.54 3.96
CA GLU A 401 16.68 -33.80 2.51
C GLU A 401 16.06 -32.66 1.70
N MET A 402 14.90 -32.14 2.14
CA MET A 402 14.23 -31.01 1.52
C MET A 402 15.07 -29.74 1.63
N SER A 403 15.62 -29.45 2.82
CA SER A 403 16.55 -28.34 3.03
C SER A 403 17.77 -28.44 2.10
N ASN A 404 18.40 -29.60 2.00
CA ASN A 404 19.56 -29.83 1.12
C ASN A 404 19.20 -29.66 -0.37
N SER A 405 18.03 -30.13 -0.79
CA SER A 405 17.54 -29.96 -2.16
C SER A 405 17.40 -28.46 -2.54
N LEU A 406 16.84 -27.66 -1.63
CA LEU A 406 16.72 -26.20 -1.82
C LEU A 406 18.10 -25.53 -1.93
N LEU A 407 19.04 -25.89 -1.05
CA LEU A 407 20.42 -25.37 -1.09
C LEU A 407 21.13 -25.72 -2.40
N LYS A 408 20.95 -26.95 -2.92
CA LYS A 408 21.48 -27.35 -4.25
C LYS A 408 20.84 -26.53 -5.39
N SER A 409 19.55 -26.22 -5.28
CA SER A 409 18.84 -25.39 -6.26
C SER A 409 19.36 -23.95 -6.25
N ILE A 410 19.56 -23.36 -5.07
CA ILE A 410 20.19 -22.03 -4.90
C ILE A 410 21.58 -22.02 -5.53
N ASN A 411 22.40 -23.05 -5.27
CA ASN A 411 23.74 -23.18 -5.86
C ASN A 411 23.76 -23.19 -7.39
N ARG A 412 22.79 -23.85 -8.00
CA ARG A 412 22.68 -23.86 -9.46
C ARG A 412 22.36 -22.50 -10.03
N LYS A 413 21.46 -21.76 -9.37
CA LYS A 413 21.14 -20.39 -9.75
C LYS A 413 22.31 -19.44 -9.56
N LEU A 414 23.06 -19.58 -8.47
CA LEU A 414 24.26 -18.79 -8.18
C LEU A 414 25.35 -18.90 -9.27
N LYS A 415 25.37 -19.98 -10.05
CA LYS A 415 26.32 -20.16 -11.16
C LYS A 415 25.91 -19.43 -12.43
N SER A 416 24.65 -19.05 -12.56
CA SER A 416 24.07 -18.45 -13.76
C SER A 416 23.91 -16.92 -13.72
N ILE A 417 24.18 -16.29 -12.57
CA ILE A 417 24.05 -14.84 -12.36
C ILE A 417 25.34 -14.34 -11.69
N ASP A 418 25.76 -13.14 -11.97
CA ASP A 418 26.87 -12.50 -11.25
C ASP A 418 26.42 -12.15 -9.83
N TYR A 419 26.89 -12.92 -8.85
CA TYR A 419 26.53 -12.77 -7.44
C TYR A 419 27.67 -12.23 -6.60
N SER A 420 28.54 -11.39 -7.15
CA SER A 420 29.62 -10.74 -6.39
C SER A 420 29.06 -10.01 -5.15
N GLU A 421 27.88 -9.43 -5.27
CA GLU A 421 27.17 -8.66 -4.22
C GLU A 421 26.53 -9.53 -3.09
N TYR A 422 26.43 -10.87 -3.29
CA TYR A 422 25.75 -11.78 -2.33
C TYR A 422 26.71 -12.58 -1.45
N GLU A 423 27.70 -11.94 -0.82
CA GLU A 423 28.56 -12.64 0.13
C GLU A 423 27.80 -13.14 1.36
N ASN A 424 26.82 -12.36 1.84
CA ASN A 424 25.90 -12.75 2.90
C ASN A 424 25.18 -14.08 2.60
N LEU A 425 24.76 -14.30 1.35
CA LEU A 425 24.14 -15.55 0.92
C LEU A 425 25.08 -16.75 1.08
N LYS A 426 26.36 -16.58 0.73
CA LYS A 426 27.37 -17.64 0.88
C LYS A 426 27.52 -18.05 2.34
N ILE A 427 27.50 -17.08 3.24
CA ILE A 427 27.60 -17.33 4.69
C ILE A 427 26.33 -17.98 5.24
N LEU A 428 25.15 -17.42 4.92
CA LEU A 428 23.88 -17.99 5.37
C LEU A 428 23.72 -19.45 4.93
N ARG A 429 24.11 -19.75 3.70
CA ARG A 429 24.12 -21.12 3.19
C ARG A 429 25.03 -22.05 4.01
N LYS A 430 26.24 -21.61 4.40
CA LYS A 430 27.16 -22.41 5.26
C LYS A 430 26.51 -22.66 6.62
N ILE A 431 25.77 -21.68 7.18
CA ILE A 431 25.05 -21.87 8.45
C ILE A 431 23.99 -22.97 8.27
N ILE A 432 23.14 -22.88 7.24
CA ILE A 432 22.12 -23.92 6.99
C ILE A 432 22.76 -25.29 6.70
N GLN A 433 23.85 -25.33 5.96
CA GLN A 433 24.60 -26.61 5.74
C GLN A 433 25.13 -27.23 7.03
N SER A 434 25.39 -26.43 8.06
CA SER A 434 25.82 -26.96 9.36
C SER A 434 24.72 -27.79 10.04
N SER A 435 23.45 -27.52 9.78
CA SER A 435 22.31 -28.28 10.32
C SER A 435 22.10 -29.63 9.64
N LEU A 436 22.65 -29.82 8.43
CA LEU A 436 22.52 -31.08 7.67
C LEU A 436 23.48 -32.19 8.17
N ARG A 437 24.29 -31.91 9.19
CA ARG A 437 25.29 -32.86 9.71
C ARG A 437 24.97 -33.20 11.16
N THR A 438 25.61 -34.25 11.69
CA THR A 438 25.44 -34.68 13.09
C THR A 438 25.69 -33.54 14.08
N PRO A 439 24.80 -33.26 15.04
CA PRO A 439 24.97 -32.19 16.02
C PRO A 439 26.28 -32.32 16.82
N SER A 440 26.96 -31.18 17.07
CA SER A 440 28.11 -31.12 17.98
C SER A 440 28.34 -29.71 18.50
N ARG A 441 28.93 -29.57 19.70
CA ARG A 441 29.25 -28.25 20.29
C ARG A 441 30.17 -27.41 19.40
N GLU A 442 31.12 -28.06 18.73
CA GLU A 442 32.03 -27.36 17.81
C GLU A 442 31.28 -26.75 16.60
N ARG A 443 30.29 -27.47 16.07
CA ARG A 443 29.47 -26.95 14.97
C ARG A 443 28.61 -25.77 15.37
N ILE A 444 27.99 -25.82 16.55
CA ILE A 444 27.25 -24.67 17.08
C ILE A 444 28.18 -23.47 17.17
N ARG A 445 29.38 -23.62 17.74
CA ARG A 445 30.34 -22.52 17.85
C ARG A 445 30.72 -21.95 16.48
N LYS A 446 30.98 -22.81 15.48
CA LYS A 446 31.28 -22.39 14.11
C LYS A 446 30.07 -21.68 13.46
N ALA A 447 28.86 -22.20 13.65
CA ALA A 447 27.65 -21.58 13.11
C ALA A 447 27.36 -20.21 13.73
N LEU A 448 27.61 -20.02 15.02
CA LEU A 448 27.51 -18.73 15.70
C LEU A 448 28.53 -17.71 15.15
N GLN A 449 29.77 -18.12 14.92
CA GLN A 449 30.77 -17.26 14.28
C GLN A 449 30.35 -16.84 12.88
N LEU A 450 29.76 -17.76 12.10
CA LEU A 450 29.21 -17.45 10.78
C LEU A 450 27.96 -16.56 10.87
N ALA A 451 27.14 -16.69 11.93
CA ALA A 451 25.99 -15.80 12.14
C ALA A 451 26.44 -14.37 12.45
N ASP A 452 27.50 -14.18 13.23
CA ASP A 452 28.08 -12.86 13.47
C ASP A 452 28.69 -12.26 12.19
N GLU A 453 29.32 -13.08 11.35
CA GLU A 453 29.82 -12.66 10.04
C GLU A 453 28.67 -12.29 9.10
N TYR A 454 27.60 -13.11 9.07
CA TYR A 454 26.40 -12.83 8.30
C TYR A 454 25.77 -11.49 8.70
N LYS A 455 25.61 -11.23 10.01
CA LYS A 455 25.05 -9.95 10.50
C LYS A 455 25.83 -8.74 10.00
N ARG A 456 27.17 -8.85 9.93
CA ARG A 456 28.03 -7.77 9.42
C ARG A 456 27.90 -7.57 7.92
N LEU A 457 27.77 -8.64 7.16
CA LEU A 457 27.68 -8.61 5.70
C LEU A 457 26.25 -8.38 5.20
N ASN A 458 25.22 -8.68 6.01
CA ASN A 458 23.82 -8.56 5.63
C ASN A 458 23.31 -7.13 5.76
N THR A 459 23.97 -6.22 5.05
CA THR A 459 23.69 -4.78 5.03
C THR A 459 23.42 -4.31 3.59
N GLY A 460 22.96 -3.07 3.43
CA GLY A 460 22.73 -2.48 2.10
C GLY A 460 21.53 -3.08 1.36
N PRO A 461 21.49 -2.90 0.03
CA PRO A 461 20.35 -3.28 -0.81
C PRO A 461 20.18 -4.81 -0.97
N TYR A 462 21.27 -5.58 -0.89
CA TYR A 462 21.26 -7.05 -1.07
C TYR A 462 21.02 -7.82 0.23
N ARG A 463 20.43 -7.18 1.22
CA ARG A 463 20.06 -7.82 2.48
C ARG A 463 19.05 -8.94 2.26
N LEU A 464 19.29 -10.09 2.90
CA LEU A 464 18.43 -11.28 2.82
C LEU A 464 17.76 -11.53 4.16
N LEU A 465 16.48 -11.90 4.14
CA LEU A 465 15.69 -12.27 5.31
C LEU A 465 15.77 -11.20 6.43
N ASP A 466 15.52 -9.94 6.07
CA ASP A 466 15.66 -8.75 6.95
C ASP A 466 14.90 -8.86 8.29
N GLY A 467 13.88 -9.68 8.38
CA GLY A 467 13.13 -9.91 9.61
C GLY A 467 13.63 -11.07 10.47
N LEU A 468 14.67 -11.80 10.06
CA LEU A 468 15.12 -13.01 10.73
C LEU A 468 16.42 -12.75 11.53
N ASP A 469 16.35 -12.87 12.85
CA ASP A 469 17.52 -12.80 13.73
C ASP A 469 18.15 -14.19 13.93
N LEU A 470 19.35 -14.41 13.37
CA LEU A 470 20.14 -15.63 13.55
C LEU A 470 20.84 -15.60 14.91
N ASN A 471 20.07 -15.66 15.99
CA ASN A 471 20.60 -15.73 17.35
C ASN A 471 20.99 -17.15 17.75
N GLU A 472 21.56 -17.30 18.96
CA GLU A 472 22.04 -18.57 19.47
C GLU A 472 20.92 -19.62 19.59
N GLU A 473 19.72 -19.20 20.01
CA GLU A 473 18.56 -20.08 20.15
C GLU A 473 18.17 -20.69 18.82
N LEU A 474 18.03 -19.84 17.78
CA LEU A 474 17.69 -20.28 16.44
C LEU A 474 18.76 -21.22 15.86
N ILE A 475 20.05 -20.90 16.03
CA ILE A 475 21.15 -21.76 15.57
C ILE A 475 21.10 -23.13 16.25
N LYS A 476 20.80 -23.18 17.57
CA LYS A 476 20.64 -24.45 18.30
C LYS A 476 19.43 -25.24 17.77
N LYS A 477 18.28 -24.58 17.56
CA LYS A 477 17.11 -25.23 16.97
C LYS A 477 17.42 -25.80 15.58
N MET A 478 18.11 -25.06 14.71
CA MET A 478 18.50 -25.52 13.37
C MET A 478 19.45 -26.72 13.42
N ILE A 479 20.44 -26.76 14.34
CA ILE A 479 21.40 -27.84 14.47
C ILE A 479 20.84 -29.01 15.30
N ARG A 480 19.63 -28.83 15.87
CA ARG A 480 18.93 -29.87 16.67
C ARG A 480 19.75 -30.37 17.86
N PHE A 481 20.32 -29.44 18.62
CA PHE A 481 21.18 -29.69 19.77
C PHE A 481 20.44 -29.44 21.10
#